data_edbda90737340e8ee59075a70bcec1b9
#
_entry.id   edbda90737340e8ee59075a70bcec1b9
#
_cell.length_a   1.000
_cell.length_b   1.000
_cell.length_c   1.000
_cell.angle_alpha   90.00
_cell.angle_beta   90.00
_cell.angle_gamma   90.00
#
_symmetry.space_group_name_H-M   'P 1'
#
loop_
_entity.id
_entity.type
_entity.pdbx_description
1 polymer ?
#
loop_
_entity_poly.entity_id
_entity_poly.type
_entity_poly.pdbx_seq_one_letter_code
_entity_poly.pdbx_strand_id
1 'polypeptide(L)'
;DKLAVDKTPIALSPVAQENTANDEAWLIQTNVQFCAAAYQAVDVAHADAAPLMVLAAYLRNGFLHSAIREKGGAYGGGASYDGNACSFRFYSYRDPRLAETFSDFDASVQWLFNTEQQPHQLEEAILGLVASMDKPGSPAGEAITACYALLHARTPKFRKLLRERLLQVTLEDVLRVAKQY
;
A
#
# COMPACT_ATOMS: atom_id res chain seq x y z
N ASP A 1 -16.49 -2.88 -39.08
CA ASP A 1 -17.59 -3.14 -38.13
C ASP A 1 -17.43 -2.18 -36.96
N LYS A 2 -18.33 -1.19 -36.90
CA LYS A 2 -18.40 -0.29 -35.76
C LYS A 2 -19.11 -1.05 -34.63
N LEU A 3 -18.38 -1.38 -33.56
CA LEU A 3 -19.03 -1.85 -32.34
C LEU A 3 -20.08 -0.82 -31.91
N ALA A 4 -21.32 -1.24 -31.88
CA ALA A 4 -22.40 -0.43 -31.35
C ALA A 4 -22.12 -0.26 -29.84
N VAL A 5 -21.74 0.93 -29.44
CA VAL A 5 -21.59 1.26 -28.02
C VAL A 5 -22.97 1.47 -27.45
N ASP A 6 -23.47 0.51 -26.71
CA ASP A 6 -24.66 0.70 -25.88
C ASP A 6 -24.37 1.79 -24.85
N LYS A 7 -25.08 2.92 -24.96
CA LYS A 7 -24.92 4.07 -24.06
C LYS A 7 -25.82 3.99 -22.84
N THR A 8 -26.48 2.86 -22.62
CA THR A 8 -27.31 2.68 -21.42
C THR A 8 -26.42 2.73 -20.18
N PRO A 9 -26.65 3.65 -19.25
CA PRO A 9 -25.86 3.67 -18.00
C PRO A 9 -26.06 2.36 -17.24
N ILE A 10 -24.98 1.62 -17.00
CA ILE A 10 -25.03 0.46 -16.11
C ILE A 10 -25.13 1.03 -14.68
N ALA A 11 -26.30 0.87 -14.07
CA ALA A 11 -26.46 1.15 -12.65
C ALA A 11 -25.69 0.07 -11.86
N LEU A 12 -24.51 0.41 -11.39
CA LEU A 12 -23.77 -0.42 -10.44
C LEU A 12 -24.51 -0.33 -9.10
N SER A 13 -25.01 -1.45 -8.60
CA SER A 13 -25.47 -1.51 -7.22
C SER A 13 -24.29 -1.24 -6.29
N PRO A 14 -24.44 -0.34 -5.28
CA PRO A 14 -23.39 -0.17 -4.30
C PRO A 14 -23.14 -1.51 -3.63
N VAL A 15 -21.90 -1.96 -3.63
CA VAL A 15 -21.49 -3.12 -2.84
C VAL A 15 -21.64 -2.71 -1.38
N ALA A 16 -22.49 -3.42 -0.63
CA ALA A 16 -22.58 -3.20 0.81
C ALA A 16 -21.22 -3.53 1.43
N GLN A 17 -20.55 -2.52 1.97
CA GLN A 17 -19.34 -2.75 2.75
C GLN A 17 -19.76 -3.28 4.12
N GLU A 18 -19.69 -4.57 4.29
CA GLU A 18 -19.74 -5.16 5.63
C GLU A 18 -18.37 -4.94 6.27
N ASN A 19 -18.29 -3.98 7.20
CA ASN A 19 -17.10 -3.73 8.02
C ASN A 19 -17.01 -4.77 9.14
N THR A 20 -17.01 -6.04 8.80
CA THR A 20 -16.74 -7.13 9.75
C THR A 20 -15.30 -7.56 9.60
N ALA A 21 -14.55 -7.53 10.71
CA ALA A 21 -13.25 -8.20 10.75
C ALA A 21 -13.50 -9.68 10.42
N ASN A 22 -12.82 -10.19 9.42
CA ASN A 22 -12.96 -11.56 8.95
C ASN A 22 -11.58 -12.21 8.90
N ASP A 23 -11.40 -13.28 9.70
CA ASP A 23 -10.20 -14.10 9.65
C ASP A 23 -10.46 -15.28 8.72
N GLU A 24 -9.67 -15.35 7.65
CA GLU A 24 -9.76 -16.42 6.66
C GLU A 24 -8.46 -17.23 6.59
N ALA A 25 -8.59 -18.54 6.52
CA ALA A 25 -7.48 -19.47 6.32
C ALA A 25 -7.75 -20.39 5.13
N TRP A 26 -6.87 -20.37 4.14
CA TRP A 26 -6.94 -21.19 2.96
C TRP A 26 -5.85 -22.27 3.02
N LEU A 27 -6.25 -23.54 3.09
CA LEU A 27 -5.33 -24.66 3.13
C LEU A 27 -4.91 -25.04 1.71
N ILE A 28 -3.61 -24.96 1.44
CA ILE A 28 -3.00 -25.34 0.17
C ILE A 28 -1.82 -26.29 0.41
N GLN A 29 -1.47 -27.08 -0.61
CA GLN A 29 -0.32 -28.00 -0.52
C GLN A 29 0.99 -27.24 -0.73
N THR A 30 1.51 -26.65 0.34
CA THR A 30 2.78 -25.94 0.35
C THR A 30 3.43 -26.00 1.73
N ASN A 31 4.75 -25.86 1.77
CA ASN A 31 5.52 -25.83 3.02
C ASN A 31 5.78 -24.39 3.51
N VAL A 32 5.15 -23.40 2.89
CA VAL A 32 5.32 -21.98 3.22
C VAL A 32 3.95 -21.31 3.33
N GLN A 33 3.90 -20.23 4.09
CA GLN A 33 2.71 -19.42 4.31
C GLN A 33 2.70 -18.18 3.41
N PHE A 34 1.51 -17.63 3.19
CA PHE A 34 1.25 -16.35 2.57
C PHE A 34 0.32 -15.60 3.52
N CYS A 35 0.88 -14.68 4.29
CA CYS A 35 0.14 -13.96 5.31
C CYS A 35 -0.25 -12.58 4.78
N ALA A 36 -1.45 -12.14 5.10
CA ALA A 36 -1.91 -10.79 4.80
C ALA A 36 -2.87 -10.29 5.88
N ALA A 37 -2.75 -9.01 6.22
CA ALA A 37 -3.73 -8.28 7.02
C ALA A 37 -4.08 -6.99 6.27
N ALA A 38 -5.37 -6.65 6.19
CA ALA A 38 -5.86 -5.47 5.49
C ALA A 38 -6.74 -4.63 6.41
N TYR A 39 -6.52 -3.33 6.37
CA TYR A 39 -7.26 -2.33 7.12
C TYR A 39 -7.91 -1.35 6.15
N GLN A 40 -9.10 -0.87 6.49
CA GLN A 40 -9.79 0.12 5.68
C GLN A 40 -9.00 1.43 5.70
N ALA A 41 -8.80 1.99 4.53
CA ALA A 41 -8.15 3.27 4.33
C ALA A 41 -8.98 4.15 3.40
N VAL A 42 -8.38 5.17 2.82
CA VAL A 42 -9.05 6.17 1.97
C VAL A 42 -8.68 6.00 0.50
N ASP A 43 -9.46 6.65 -0.37
CA ASP A 43 -9.16 6.76 -1.81
C ASP A 43 -7.88 7.58 -2.06
N VAL A 44 -7.24 7.33 -3.19
CA VAL A 44 -5.98 7.99 -3.58
C VAL A 44 -6.09 9.52 -3.76
N ALA A 45 -7.28 10.06 -3.97
CA ALA A 45 -7.50 11.50 -4.05
C ALA A 45 -7.55 12.19 -2.67
N HIS A 46 -7.78 11.43 -1.60
CA HIS A 46 -7.82 11.93 -0.24
C HIS A 46 -6.49 12.58 0.19
N ALA A 47 -6.56 13.51 1.12
CA ALA A 47 -5.35 14.19 1.64
C ALA A 47 -4.39 13.21 2.32
N ASP A 48 -4.91 12.18 2.99
CA ASP A 48 -4.12 11.17 3.71
C ASP A 48 -3.50 10.09 2.82
N ALA A 49 -3.80 10.09 1.51
CA ALA A 49 -3.22 9.09 0.60
C ALA A 49 -1.68 9.16 0.56
N ALA A 50 -1.11 10.36 0.47
CA ALA A 50 0.34 10.55 0.45
C ALA A 50 0.99 10.12 1.79
N PRO A 51 0.52 10.54 2.98
CA PRO A 51 0.99 10.00 4.26
C PRO A 51 0.89 8.48 4.38
N LEU A 52 -0.20 7.85 3.92
CA LEU A 52 -0.36 6.39 3.94
C LEU A 52 0.63 5.67 3.02
N MET A 53 0.94 6.24 1.84
CA MET A 53 1.99 5.71 0.97
C MET A 53 3.35 5.75 1.67
N VAL A 54 3.66 6.88 2.32
CA VAL A 54 4.92 7.04 3.06
C VAL A 54 4.97 6.11 4.26
N LEU A 55 3.89 5.99 5.03
CA LEU A 55 3.78 5.05 6.15
C LEU A 55 4.12 3.61 5.71
N ALA A 56 3.53 3.15 4.60
CA ALA A 56 3.78 1.81 4.09
C ALA A 56 5.27 1.58 3.74
N ALA A 57 5.90 2.54 3.04
CA ALA A 57 7.31 2.48 2.70
C ALA A 57 8.20 2.55 3.96
N TYR A 58 7.84 3.39 4.92
CA TYR A 58 8.55 3.60 6.17
C TYR A 58 8.56 2.34 7.04
N LEU A 59 7.39 1.73 7.28
CA LEU A 59 7.27 0.48 8.04
C LEU A 59 8.01 -0.67 7.35
N ARG A 60 7.88 -0.77 6.03
CA ARG A 60 8.56 -1.81 5.25
C ARG A 60 10.07 -1.74 5.40
N ASN A 61 10.66 -0.57 5.22
CA ASN A 61 12.11 -0.40 5.21
C ASN A 61 12.70 -0.34 6.65
N GLY A 62 12.00 0.30 7.58
CA GLY A 62 12.50 0.52 8.94
C GLY A 62 12.36 -0.69 9.86
N PHE A 63 11.36 -1.54 9.65
CA PHE A 63 11.08 -2.67 10.55
C PHE A 63 10.79 -3.99 9.82
N LEU A 64 9.77 -4.00 8.94
CA LEU A 64 9.21 -5.25 8.42
C LEU A 64 10.19 -6.05 7.58
N HIS A 65 11.05 -5.40 6.80
CA HIS A 65 12.05 -6.09 6.00
C HIS A 65 12.99 -6.91 6.89
N SER A 66 13.49 -6.33 7.98
CA SER A 66 14.38 -7.04 8.91
C SER A 66 13.64 -8.14 9.69
N ALA A 67 12.46 -7.85 10.22
CA ALA A 67 11.69 -8.80 11.01
C ALA A 67 11.23 -10.01 10.19
N ILE A 68 10.62 -9.77 9.03
CA ILE A 68 9.98 -10.80 8.22
C ILE A 68 10.98 -11.55 7.33
N ARG A 69 11.86 -10.82 6.64
CA ARG A 69 12.77 -11.44 5.68
C ARG A 69 14.08 -11.89 6.31
N GLU A 70 14.82 -10.99 6.99
CA GLU A 70 16.17 -11.29 7.47
C GLU A 70 16.15 -12.25 8.67
N LYS A 71 15.29 -11.98 9.64
CA LYS A 71 15.16 -12.79 10.87
C LYS A 71 14.12 -13.90 10.68
N GLY A 72 13.00 -13.59 10.03
CA GLY A 72 11.88 -14.52 9.85
C GLY A 72 12.08 -15.56 8.75
N GLY A 73 12.96 -15.31 7.79
CA GLY A 73 13.26 -16.24 6.71
C GLY A 73 12.25 -16.27 5.57
N ALA A 74 11.30 -15.34 5.53
CA ALA A 74 10.38 -15.17 4.42
C ALA A 74 11.11 -14.71 3.14
N TYR A 75 10.61 -15.05 1.98
CA TYR A 75 11.16 -14.57 0.72
C TYR A 75 10.97 -13.05 0.56
N GLY A 76 9.85 -12.53 1.04
CA GLY A 76 9.56 -11.10 1.08
C GLY A 76 8.38 -10.77 1.98
N GLY A 77 8.28 -9.53 2.36
CA GLY A 77 7.16 -9.01 3.16
C GLY A 77 7.26 -7.51 3.33
N GLY A 78 6.22 -6.93 3.88
CA GLY A 78 6.16 -5.50 4.12
C GLY A 78 4.75 -4.95 4.28
N ALA A 79 4.62 -3.64 4.06
CA ALA A 79 3.36 -2.95 4.03
C ALA A 79 3.14 -2.26 2.66
N SER A 80 1.89 -2.04 2.29
CA SER A 80 1.49 -1.33 1.09
C SER A 80 0.17 -0.59 1.29
N TYR A 81 0.00 0.54 0.63
CA TYR A 81 -1.27 1.23 0.51
C TYR A 81 -1.82 1.11 -0.90
N ASP A 82 -3.09 0.76 -1.02
CA ASP A 82 -3.81 0.71 -2.30
C ASP A 82 -4.99 1.66 -2.28
N GLY A 83 -4.82 2.82 -2.90
CA GLY A 83 -5.84 3.85 -2.97
C GLY A 83 -7.00 3.53 -3.92
N ASN A 84 -6.95 2.44 -4.73
CA ASN A 84 -8.09 1.99 -5.51
C ASN A 84 -9.00 1.10 -4.68
N ALA A 85 -8.38 0.23 -3.86
CA ALA A 85 -9.08 -0.66 -2.95
C ALA A 85 -9.36 -0.01 -1.59
N CYS A 86 -8.95 1.25 -1.39
CA CYS A 86 -9.06 1.97 -0.12
C CYS A 86 -8.56 1.13 1.06
N SER A 87 -7.39 0.51 0.90
CA SER A 87 -6.85 -0.40 1.91
C SER A 87 -5.39 -0.16 2.22
N PHE A 88 -5.04 -0.27 3.50
CA PHE A 88 -3.68 -0.41 3.97
C PHE A 88 -3.43 -1.88 4.30
N ARG A 89 -2.31 -2.46 3.81
CA ARG A 89 -2.08 -3.90 3.88
C ARG A 89 -0.71 -4.20 4.42
N PHE A 90 -0.62 -5.22 5.28
CA PHE A 90 0.60 -5.93 5.61
C PHE A 90 0.59 -7.27 4.87
N TYR A 91 1.75 -7.76 4.49
CA TYR A 91 1.85 -9.03 3.79
C TYR A 91 3.21 -9.70 4.01
N SER A 92 3.21 -11.05 3.94
CA SER A 92 4.41 -11.84 3.74
C SER A 92 4.23 -12.84 2.61
N TYR A 93 5.33 -13.20 1.99
CA TYR A 93 5.36 -14.05 0.82
C TYR A 93 6.37 -15.18 1.02
N ARG A 94 5.91 -16.44 0.87
CA ARG A 94 6.70 -17.65 1.09
C ARG A 94 7.39 -17.61 2.46
N ASP A 95 6.60 -17.44 3.49
CA ASP A 95 7.03 -17.31 4.87
C ASP A 95 7.02 -18.69 5.55
N PRO A 96 8.08 -19.12 6.24
CA PRO A 96 8.05 -20.36 7.00
C PRO A 96 7.21 -20.24 8.28
N ARG A 97 6.83 -19.04 8.70
CA ARG A 97 6.10 -18.74 9.93
C ARG A 97 4.67 -18.29 9.62
N LEU A 98 3.79 -18.32 10.61
CA LEU A 98 2.41 -17.83 10.53
C LEU A 98 2.11 -16.84 11.66
N ALA A 99 2.00 -17.31 12.89
CA ALA A 99 1.60 -16.49 14.03
C ALA A 99 2.63 -15.39 14.34
N GLU A 100 3.90 -15.72 14.28
CA GLU A 100 4.99 -14.77 14.51
C GLU A 100 4.99 -13.65 13.46
N THR A 101 4.59 -13.94 12.22
CA THR A 101 4.51 -12.94 11.15
C THR A 101 3.40 -11.93 11.41
N PHE A 102 2.23 -12.36 11.88
CA PHE A 102 1.18 -11.44 12.31
C PHE A 102 1.62 -10.60 13.52
N SER A 103 2.34 -11.22 14.46
CA SER A 103 2.95 -10.48 15.58
C SER A 103 3.97 -9.44 15.10
N ASP A 104 4.73 -9.72 14.04
CA ASP A 104 5.65 -8.76 13.43
C ASP A 104 4.92 -7.59 12.74
N PHE A 105 3.74 -7.81 12.17
CA PHE A 105 2.90 -6.72 11.64
C PHE A 105 2.51 -5.75 12.76
N ASP A 106 1.99 -6.26 13.88
CA ASP A 106 1.63 -5.45 15.04
C ASP A 106 2.85 -4.77 15.66
N ALA A 107 3.96 -5.50 15.79
CA ALA A 107 5.21 -4.97 16.34
C ALA A 107 5.77 -3.81 15.49
N SER A 108 5.55 -3.80 14.18
CA SER A 108 5.98 -2.71 13.30
C SER A 108 5.28 -1.38 13.63
N VAL A 109 4.00 -1.44 13.98
CA VAL A 109 3.23 -0.26 14.41
C VAL A 109 3.69 0.18 15.80
N GLN A 110 3.91 -0.77 16.72
CA GLN A 110 4.47 -0.45 18.05
C GLN A 110 5.86 0.17 17.96
N TRP A 111 6.71 -0.33 17.07
CA TRP A 111 8.04 0.25 16.81
C TRP A 111 7.91 1.71 16.35
N LEU A 112 6.98 2.02 15.46
CA LEU A 112 6.77 3.38 14.97
C LEU A 112 6.48 4.36 16.12
N PHE A 113 5.70 3.96 17.12
CA PHE A 113 5.30 4.84 18.23
C PHE A 113 6.29 4.84 19.41
N ASN A 114 7.02 3.76 19.64
CA ASN A 114 7.83 3.57 20.83
C ASN A 114 9.33 3.78 20.62
N THR A 115 9.76 3.99 19.37
CA THR A 115 11.17 4.21 19.04
C THR A 115 11.37 5.62 18.52
N GLU A 116 12.50 6.23 18.84
CA GLU A 116 12.90 7.51 18.27
C GLU A 116 13.15 7.35 16.78
N GLN A 117 12.35 8.06 15.99
CA GLN A 117 12.37 7.95 14.53
C GLN A 117 13.46 8.87 13.94
N GLN A 118 14.26 8.34 13.03
CA GLN A 118 15.35 9.09 12.43
C GLN A 118 14.88 9.85 11.18
N PRO A 119 15.14 11.17 11.06
CA PRO A 119 14.68 11.99 9.93
C PRO A 119 15.10 11.44 8.56
N HIS A 120 16.32 10.87 8.44
CA HIS A 120 16.82 10.32 7.18
C HIS A 120 15.98 9.14 6.66
N GLN A 121 15.40 8.32 7.56
CA GLN A 121 14.54 7.20 7.16
C GLN A 121 13.25 7.67 6.50
N LEU A 122 12.70 8.81 6.94
CA LEU A 122 11.54 9.44 6.31
C LEU A 122 11.90 9.96 4.91
N GLU A 123 13.02 10.63 4.78
CA GLU A 123 13.52 11.13 3.49
C GLU A 123 13.75 9.97 2.51
N GLU A 124 14.36 8.88 2.94
CA GLU A 124 14.57 7.68 2.10
C GLU A 124 13.24 7.07 1.64
N ALA A 125 12.22 6.98 2.51
CA ALA A 125 10.91 6.47 2.15
C ALA A 125 10.24 7.36 1.10
N ILE A 126 10.26 8.69 1.28
CA ILE A 126 9.70 9.66 0.36
C ILE A 126 10.44 9.62 -1.00
N LEU A 127 11.77 9.67 -0.98
CA LEU A 127 12.58 9.65 -2.20
C LEU A 127 12.40 8.34 -2.97
N GLY A 128 12.31 7.20 -2.28
CA GLY A 128 12.03 5.90 -2.90
C GLY A 128 10.67 5.87 -3.62
N LEU A 129 9.63 6.45 -3.03
CA LEU A 129 8.31 6.57 -3.65
C LEU A 129 8.33 7.50 -4.87
N VAL A 130 8.96 8.67 -4.75
CA VAL A 130 9.09 9.63 -5.85
C VAL A 130 9.89 9.02 -7.00
N ALA A 131 11.01 8.37 -6.71
CA ALA A 131 11.82 7.67 -7.71
C ALA A 131 11.02 6.56 -8.44
N SER A 132 10.18 5.83 -7.70
CA SER A 132 9.27 4.83 -8.29
C SER A 132 8.25 5.46 -9.23
N MET A 133 7.70 6.63 -8.88
CA MET A 133 6.76 7.37 -9.73
C MET A 133 7.42 7.95 -10.99
N ASP A 134 8.66 8.37 -10.88
CA ASP A 134 9.41 9.03 -11.96
C ASP A 134 10.21 8.02 -12.83
N LYS A 135 10.21 6.73 -12.46
CA LYS A 135 10.90 5.69 -13.22
C LYS A 135 10.30 5.55 -14.62
N PRO A 136 11.11 5.64 -15.68
CA PRO A 136 10.65 5.41 -17.04
C PRO A 136 10.13 3.97 -17.22
N GLY A 137 8.98 3.83 -17.85
CA GLY A 137 8.43 2.55 -18.23
C GLY A 137 8.90 2.09 -19.62
N SER A 138 8.64 0.83 -19.96
CA SER A 138 8.71 0.41 -21.37
C SER A 138 7.57 1.04 -22.15
N PRO A 139 7.66 1.20 -23.50
CA PRO A 139 6.56 1.74 -24.29
C PRO A 139 5.20 1.04 -24.05
N ALA A 140 5.21 -0.29 -23.93
CA ALA A 140 4.02 -1.07 -23.60
C ALA A 140 3.54 -0.78 -22.17
N GLY A 141 4.43 -0.69 -21.20
CA GLY A 141 4.11 -0.36 -19.81
C GLY A 141 3.51 1.04 -19.67
N GLU A 142 4.07 2.03 -20.38
CA GLU A 142 3.53 3.39 -20.41
C GLU A 142 2.12 3.44 -21.01
N ALA A 143 1.85 2.69 -22.10
CA ALA A 143 0.52 2.59 -22.68
C ALA A 143 -0.51 1.98 -21.73
N ILE A 144 -0.14 0.91 -21.01
CA ILE A 144 -0.98 0.29 -19.99
C ILE A 144 -1.23 1.26 -18.83
N THR A 145 -0.19 1.91 -18.34
CA THR A 145 -0.30 2.92 -17.27
C THR A 145 -1.20 4.08 -17.66
N ALA A 146 -1.08 4.58 -18.90
CA ALA A 146 -1.94 5.63 -19.43
C ALA A 146 -3.42 5.19 -19.53
N CYS A 147 -3.66 3.96 -19.95
CA CYS A 147 -5.01 3.39 -20.01
C CYS A 147 -5.64 3.31 -18.60
N TYR A 148 -4.93 2.76 -17.63
CA TYR A 148 -5.41 2.73 -16.24
C TYR A 148 -5.59 4.14 -15.65
N ALA A 149 -4.69 5.07 -15.97
CA ALA A 149 -4.84 6.46 -15.54
C ALA A 149 -6.14 7.10 -16.05
N LEU A 150 -6.51 6.83 -17.30
CA LEU A 150 -7.78 7.29 -17.88
C LEU A 150 -8.98 6.64 -17.19
N LEU A 151 -8.96 5.32 -16.97
CA LEU A 151 -10.03 4.58 -16.32
C LEU A 151 -10.29 5.08 -14.88
N HIS A 152 -9.24 5.48 -14.18
CA HIS A 152 -9.33 5.98 -12.80
C HIS A 152 -9.31 7.50 -12.68
N ALA A 153 -9.51 8.24 -13.77
CA ALA A 153 -9.46 9.71 -13.83
C ALA A 153 -8.15 10.31 -13.25
N ARG A 154 -7.04 9.56 -13.30
CA ARG A 154 -5.72 9.98 -12.81
C ARG A 154 -4.98 10.79 -13.87
N THR A 155 -5.36 12.05 -14.00
CA THR A 155 -4.75 12.98 -14.96
C THR A 155 -3.28 13.26 -14.63
N PRO A 156 -2.47 13.72 -15.58
CA PRO A 156 -1.12 14.21 -15.30
C PRO A 156 -1.06 15.28 -14.21
N LYS A 157 -2.10 16.13 -14.14
CA LYS A 157 -2.25 17.15 -13.07
C LYS A 157 -2.41 16.49 -11.70
N PHE A 158 -3.20 15.42 -11.62
CA PHE A 158 -3.35 14.64 -10.38
C PHE A 158 -2.02 13.99 -9.96
N ARG A 159 -1.31 13.38 -10.90
CA ARG A 159 0.01 12.76 -10.62
C ARG A 159 1.01 13.79 -10.08
N LYS A 160 1.04 14.98 -10.67
CA LYS A 160 1.87 16.08 -10.19
C LYS A 160 1.50 16.50 -8.77
N LEU A 161 0.20 16.68 -8.50
CA LEU A 161 -0.30 17.02 -7.17
C LEU A 161 0.07 15.95 -6.12
N LEU A 162 -0.10 14.68 -6.45
CA LEU A 162 0.25 13.58 -5.54
C LEU A 162 1.76 13.57 -5.23
N ARG A 163 2.59 13.81 -6.25
CA ARG A 163 4.04 13.95 -6.09
C ARG A 163 4.42 15.12 -5.18
N GLU A 164 3.79 16.27 -5.36
CA GLU A 164 3.98 17.44 -4.50
C GLU A 164 3.57 17.14 -3.05
N ARG A 165 2.44 16.47 -2.84
CA ARG A 165 1.98 16.02 -1.52
C ARG A 165 2.96 15.05 -0.87
N LEU A 166 3.50 14.08 -1.61
CA LEU A 166 4.50 13.13 -1.09
C LEU A 166 5.75 13.84 -0.56
N LEU A 167 6.23 14.85 -1.27
CA LEU A 167 7.41 15.64 -0.87
C LEU A 167 7.18 16.50 0.38
N GLN A 168 5.94 16.73 0.76
CA GLN A 168 5.56 17.56 1.92
C GLN A 168 5.20 16.73 3.15
N VAL A 169 5.16 15.39 3.04
CA VAL A 169 4.80 14.51 4.17
C VAL A 169 5.81 14.65 5.30
N THR A 170 5.30 14.89 6.49
CA THR A 170 6.08 14.98 7.73
C THR A 170 5.97 13.69 8.54
N LEU A 171 6.87 13.49 9.51
CA LEU A 171 6.77 12.38 10.45
C LEU A 171 5.47 12.46 11.28
N GLU A 172 5.04 13.66 11.62
CA GLU A 172 3.76 13.89 12.33
C GLU A 172 2.57 13.37 11.51
N ASP A 173 2.56 13.61 10.19
CA ASP A 173 1.53 13.05 9.29
C ASP A 173 1.55 11.53 9.29
N VAL A 174 2.73 10.91 9.23
CA VAL A 174 2.90 9.45 9.26
C VAL A 174 2.35 8.87 10.56
N LEU A 175 2.70 9.46 11.71
CA LEU A 175 2.21 9.04 13.03
C LEU A 175 0.69 9.23 13.15
N ARG A 176 0.17 10.33 12.64
CA ARG A 176 -1.28 10.63 12.64
C ARG A 176 -2.07 9.58 11.87
N VAL A 177 -1.69 9.29 10.62
CA VAL A 177 -2.42 8.29 9.81
C VAL A 177 -2.25 6.88 10.35
N ALA A 178 -1.10 6.53 10.92
CA ALA A 178 -0.88 5.23 11.57
C ALA A 178 -1.76 5.02 12.82
N LYS A 179 -2.20 6.10 13.46
CA LYS A 179 -3.11 6.05 14.60
C LYS A 179 -4.58 6.04 14.19
N GLN A 180 -4.88 6.61 13.03
CA GLN A 180 -6.25 6.82 12.55
C GLN A 180 -6.78 5.60 11.79
N TYR A 181 -5.96 4.95 11.02
CA TYR A 181 -6.32 3.83 10.14
C TYR A 181 -5.72 2.52 10.67
#